data_2627122c71d9a3fac51d671f336b3086
#
_entry.id   2627122c71d9a3fac51d671f336b3086
#
_cell.length_a   1.000
_cell.length_b   1.000
_cell.length_c   1.000
_cell.angle_alpha   90.00
_cell.angle_beta   90.00
_cell.angle_gamma   90.00
#
_symmetry.space_group_name_H-M   'P 1'
#
loop_
_entity.id
_entity.type
_entity.pdbx_description
1 polymer ?
#
loop_
_entity_poly.entity_id
_entity_poly.type
_entity_poly.pdbx_seq_one_letter_code
_entity_poly.pdbx_strand_id
1 'polypeptide(L)'
;RLVGSEMCIRDSSNDRGGAKVPPLMWGFAAVLALGTGLGGYLIGDHQGYERASQAYESGELPEKNSTPVTEIPEKATPGTDFAEPEASEEAALIHGPGSEITSRQDISNSARRDPNDPFAVGAVDAPVVIAEFTDWDCPFCIRHAHETEPELMAEYVDKGFVRIEWNDMPINGDAAHAAARAGRAAAEQGKFEDYKKAYFEEAAGTQGHPGYGIEDFVRFAEAAGVPDIEKFRADATSDKYDKALDEALDYAQGLGITGTPGFIVNDEFIGGALPIEDFRKVINGELKKTVQS
;
A
#
# COMPACT_ATOMS: atom_id res chain seq x y z
N ARG A 1 -16.44 -21.45 -12.19
CA ARG A 1 -15.16 -21.22 -11.49
C ARG A 1 -14.76 -19.80 -11.83
N LEU A 2 -14.95 -18.87 -10.88
CA LEU A 2 -14.42 -17.52 -10.98
C LEU A 2 -12.92 -17.60 -10.63
N VAL A 3 -12.08 -17.26 -11.58
CA VAL A 3 -10.63 -17.24 -11.42
C VAL A 3 -10.21 -15.81 -11.12
N GLY A 4 -9.58 -15.65 -9.96
CA GLY A 4 -8.62 -14.61 -9.63
C GLY A 4 -8.97 -13.17 -9.92
N SER A 5 -9.45 -12.47 -8.89
CA SER A 5 -9.36 -11.01 -8.89
C SER A 5 -7.89 -10.60 -8.79
N GLU A 6 -7.48 -9.53 -9.46
CA GLU A 6 -6.12 -8.96 -9.40
C GLU A 6 -5.75 -8.36 -8.04
N MET A 7 -6.56 -8.60 -7.05
CA MET A 7 -6.44 -8.11 -5.69
C MET A 7 -6.75 -9.26 -4.72
N CYS A 8 -5.94 -9.42 -3.68
CA CYS A 8 -6.26 -10.34 -2.60
C CYS A 8 -7.46 -9.79 -1.81
N ILE A 9 -8.56 -10.53 -1.77
CA ILE A 9 -9.78 -10.16 -1.07
C ILE A 9 -9.93 -11.08 0.14
N ARG A 10 -10.25 -10.51 1.28
CA ARG A 10 -10.49 -11.29 2.50
C ARG A 10 -11.64 -12.26 2.29
N ASP A 11 -11.39 -13.56 2.44
CA ASP A 11 -12.44 -14.58 2.43
C ASP A 11 -13.28 -14.50 3.72
N SER A 12 -14.57 -14.18 3.58
CA SER A 12 -15.49 -13.95 4.70
C SER A 12 -16.04 -15.21 5.34
N SER A 13 -15.45 -16.39 5.07
CA SER A 13 -15.98 -17.68 5.53
C SER A 13 -15.46 -18.16 6.90
N ASN A 14 -14.75 -17.33 7.67
CA ASN A 14 -14.34 -17.72 9.02
C ASN A 14 -15.23 -17.07 10.08
N ASP A 15 -16.30 -17.78 10.42
CA ASP A 15 -17.33 -17.45 11.39
C ASP A 15 -16.74 -17.50 12.84
N ARG A 16 -16.20 -16.37 13.31
CA ARG A 16 -15.94 -16.14 14.73
C ARG A 16 -16.75 -14.92 15.16
N GLY A 17 -17.81 -15.20 15.89
CA GLY A 17 -18.65 -14.38 16.74
C GLY A 17 -18.45 -12.85 16.68
N GLY A 18 -18.72 -12.22 15.53
CA GLY A 18 -18.64 -10.78 15.39
C GLY A 18 -19.82 -10.07 16.00
N ALA A 19 -19.57 -9.00 16.72
CA ALA A 19 -20.58 -8.10 17.24
C ALA A 19 -21.49 -7.62 16.10
N LYS A 20 -22.81 -7.72 16.29
CA LYS A 20 -23.81 -7.28 15.31
C LYS A 20 -23.70 -5.77 15.12
N VAL A 21 -23.25 -5.33 13.96
CA VAL A 21 -23.30 -3.92 13.56
C VAL A 21 -24.76 -3.46 13.53
N PRO A 22 -25.13 -2.36 14.21
CA PRO A 22 -26.50 -1.90 14.24
C PRO A 22 -27.03 -1.57 12.83
N PRO A 23 -28.32 -1.88 12.53
CA PRO A 23 -28.90 -1.63 11.19
C PRO A 23 -28.87 -0.16 10.75
N LEU A 24 -28.61 0.77 11.67
CA LEU A 24 -28.52 2.20 11.41
C LEU A 24 -27.33 2.59 10.52
N MET A 25 -26.21 1.82 10.54
CA MET A 25 -25.06 2.10 9.70
C MET A 25 -25.26 1.76 8.22
N TRP A 26 -26.15 0.83 7.89
CA TRP A 26 -26.51 0.51 6.50
C TRP A 26 -27.34 1.61 5.83
N GLY A 27 -28.08 2.39 6.62
CA GLY A 27 -28.86 3.52 6.11
C GLY A 27 -28.00 4.67 5.60
N PHE A 28 -26.83 4.92 6.19
CA PHE A 28 -25.93 6.00 5.78
C PHE A 28 -25.19 5.68 4.48
N ALA A 29 -24.78 4.45 4.26
CA ALA A 29 -24.13 4.03 3.00
C ALA A 29 -25.07 4.14 1.79
N ALA A 30 -26.38 3.85 1.99
CA ALA A 30 -27.37 3.92 0.92
C ALA A 30 -27.81 5.37 0.58
N VAL A 31 -27.81 6.27 1.56
CA VAL A 31 -28.22 7.67 1.36
C VAL A 31 -27.13 8.50 0.70
N LEU A 32 -25.86 8.22 0.96
CA LEU A 32 -24.72 8.86 0.28
C LEU A 32 -24.59 8.45 -1.19
N ALA A 33 -25.02 7.25 -1.56
CA ALA A 33 -24.99 6.78 -2.95
C ALA A 33 -26.01 7.48 -3.88
N LEU A 34 -27.04 8.11 -3.35
CA LEU A 34 -28.14 8.70 -4.13
C LEU A 34 -28.05 10.23 -4.31
N GLY A 35 -27.12 10.91 -3.66
CA GLY A 35 -27.14 12.38 -3.59
C GLY A 35 -26.02 13.14 -4.30
N THR A 36 -24.90 12.56 -4.65
CA THR A 36 -23.72 13.35 -5.10
C THR A 36 -22.87 12.62 -6.13
N GLY A 37 -23.30 12.39 -7.35
CA GLY A 37 -22.37 12.00 -8.45
C GLY A 37 -21.46 10.76 -8.23
N LEU A 38 -21.55 10.09 -7.09
CA LEU A 38 -20.78 8.91 -6.70
C LEU A 38 -21.05 7.70 -7.62
N GLY A 39 -22.25 7.62 -8.19
CA GLY A 39 -22.60 6.53 -9.10
C GLY A 39 -21.73 6.49 -10.37
N GLY A 40 -21.32 7.66 -10.87
CA GLY A 40 -20.48 7.74 -12.08
C GLY A 40 -19.03 7.34 -11.81
N TYR A 41 -18.50 7.67 -10.63
CA TYR A 41 -17.14 7.35 -10.24
C TYR A 41 -16.98 5.84 -9.95
N LEU A 42 -17.87 5.27 -9.13
CA LEU A 42 -17.86 3.83 -8.83
C LEU A 42 -18.09 2.96 -10.09
N ILE A 43 -18.92 3.43 -11.03
CA ILE A 43 -19.13 2.73 -12.30
C ILE A 43 -17.90 2.88 -13.21
N GLY A 44 -17.24 4.03 -13.21
CA GLY A 44 -16.00 4.27 -13.96
C GLY A 44 -14.86 3.37 -13.50
N ASP A 45 -14.65 3.27 -12.21
CA ASP A 45 -13.61 2.41 -11.61
C ASP A 45 -13.93 0.92 -11.79
N HIS A 46 -15.17 0.53 -11.59
CA HIS A 46 -15.59 -0.86 -11.81
C HIS A 46 -15.42 -1.29 -13.27
N GLN A 47 -15.73 -0.43 -14.23
CA GLN A 47 -15.49 -0.70 -15.65
C GLN A 47 -14.00 -0.66 -16.04
N GLY A 48 -13.19 0.12 -15.33
CA GLY A 48 -11.75 0.12 -15.48
C GLY A 48 -11.15 -1.18 -15.01
N TYR A 49 -11.57 -1.62 -13.83
CA TYR A 49 -11.19 -2.89 -13.22
C TYR A 49 -11.60 -4.10 -14.11
N GLU A 50 -12.86 -4.16 -14.57
CA GLU A 50 -13.32 -5.24 -15.44
C GLU A 50 -12.57 -5.28 -16.78
N ARG A 51 -12.19 -4.11 -17.34
CA ARG A 51 -11.38 -4.05 -18.56
C ARG A 51 -9.96 -4.52 -18.35
N ALA A 52 -9.34 -4.17 -17.22
CA ALA A 52 -8.00 -4.63 -16.88
C ALA A 52 -7.98 -6.15 -16.63
N SER A 53 -8.97 -6.68 -15.91
CA SER A 53 -9.07 -8.13 -15.65
C SER A 53 -9.37 -8.91 -16.93
N GLN A 54 -10.22 -8.41 -17.83
CA GLN A 54 -10.51 -9.04 -19.11
C GLN A 54 -9.29 -9.03 -20.05
N ALA A 55 -8.54 -7.95 -20.10
CA ALA A 55 -7.30 -7.86 -20.89
C ALA A 55 -6.25 -8.86 -20.40
N TYR A 56 -6.16 -9.05 -19.08
CA TYR A 56 -5.28 -10.04 -18.46
C TYR A 56 -5.72 -11.48 -18.77
N GLU A 57 -7.01 -11.80 -18.66
CA GLU A 57 -7.57 -13.14 -18.97
C GLU A 57 -7.45 -13.50 -20.45
N SER A 58 -7.54 -12.52 -21.35
CA SER A 58 -7.41 -12.73 -22.79
C SER A 58 -5.96 -12.86 -23.28
N GLY A 59 -4.97 -12.49 -22.43
CA GLY A 59 -3.56 -12.41 -22.82
C GLY A 59 -3.26 -11.30 -23.83
N GLU A 60 -4.26 -10.46 -24.13
CA GLU A 60 -4.11 -9.24 -24.90
C GLU A 60 -3.75 -8.09 -23.94
N LEU A 61 -2.45 -7.97 -23.65
CA LEU A 61 -1.98 -6.71 -23.05
C LEU A 61 -2.38 -5.58 -24.02
N PRO A 62 -2.96 -4.49 -23.49
CA PRO A 62 -3.30 -3.35 -24.35
C PRO A 62 -2.04 -2.96 -25.13
N GLU A 63 -2.13 -2.97 -26.45
CA GLU A 63 -1.04 -2.46 -27.29
C GLU A 63 -0.60 -1.11 -26.70
N LYS A 64 0.72 -0.95 -26.52
CA LYS A 64 1.35 0.34 -26.20
C LYS A 64 1.03 1.36 -27.30
N ASN A 65 -0.22 1.77 -27.38
CA ASN A 65 -0.60 3.01 -28.05
C ASN A 65 -0.18 4.14 -27.11
N SER A 66 1.13 4.33 -27.07
CA SER A 66 1.78 5.42 -26.37
C SER A 66 1.42 6.76 -27.01
N THR A 67 0.26 7.28 -26.63
CA THR A 67 0.19 8.71 -26.41
C THR A 67 1.12 8.97 -25.24
N PRO A 68 2.14 9.86 -25.35
CA PRO A 68 3.08 10.06 -24.25
C PRO A 68 2.28 10.42 -23.01
N VAL A 69 2.29 9.50 -22.03
CA VAL A 69 1.65 9.71 -20.75
C VAL A 69 2.40 10.85 -20.12
N THR A 70 1.77 11.96 -20.14
CA THR A 70 2.05 13.22 -19.45
C THR A 70 3.36 13.22 -18.69
N GLU A 71 4.37 13.81 -19.30
CA GLU A 71 5.62 14.18 -18.63
C GLU A 71 5.33 14.92 -17.33
N ILE A 72 6.22 14.77 -16.35
CA ILE A 72 6.17 15.56 -15.11
C ILE A 72 6.01 17.04 -15.55
N PRO A 73 5.02 17.78 -15.01
CA PRO A 73 4.80 19.15 -15.40
C PRO A 73 6.06 20.00 -15.20
N GLU A 74 6.47 20.77 -16.21
CA GLU A 74 7.71 21.54 -16.23
C GLU A 74 7.90 22.48 -15.01
N LYS A 75 6.80 22.90 -14.39
CA LYS A 75 6.80 23.78 -13.21
C LYS A 75 6.58 23.05 -11.89
N ALA A 76 6.48 21.72 -11.91
CA ALA A 76 6.35 20.96 -10.66
C ALA A 76 7.66 21.07 -9.87
N THR A 77 7.53 21.38 -8.58
CA THR A 77 8.67 21.51 -7.69
C THR A 77 8.80 20.24 -6.85
N PRO A 78 9.94 19.55 -6.91
CA PRO A 78 10.16 18.39 -6.05
C PRO A 78 10.38 18.82 -4.60
N GLY A 79 10.08 17.93 -3.67
CA GLY A 79 10.52 18.02 -2.28
C GLY A 79 12.02 17.77 -2.16
N THR A 80 12.61 18.23 -1.09
CA THR A 80 14.06 18.18 -0.82
C THR A 80 14.40 17.64 0.56
N ASP A 81 13.41 17.42 1.40
CA ASP A 81 13.58 16.93 2.77
C ASP A 81 13.56 15.40 2.80
N PHE A 82 14.68 14.78 2.46
CA PHE A 82 14.88 13.34 2.55
C PHE A 82 15.33 12.98 3.97
N ALA A 83 14.37 12.77 4.86
CA ALA A 83 14.64 12.35 6.23
C ALA A 83 15.09 10.87 6.29
N GLU A 84 16.03 10.59 7.18
CA GLU A 84 16.40 9.23 7.56
C GLU A 84 15.82 8.96 8.96
N PRO A 85 14.80 8.13 9.10
CA PRO A 85 14.16 7.87 10.38
C PRO A 85 15.10 7.20 11.36
N GLU A 86 15.06 7.60 12.63
CA GLU A 86 15.82 6.93 13.68
C GLU A 86 15.17 5.57 14.03
N ALA A 87 16.01 4.53 14.09
CA ALA A 87 15.58 3.21 14.49
C ALA A 87 15.08 3.20 15.94
N SER A 88 13.81 2.86 16.16
CA SER A 88 13.23 2.79 17.50
C SER A 88 11.99 1.90 17.55
N GLU A 89 11.63 1.45 18.75
CA GLU A 89 10.37 0.73 18.98
C GLU A 89 9.16 1.61 18.66
N GLU A 90 9.19 2.90 19.04
CA GLU A 90 8.11 3.84 18.78
C GLU A 90 7.87 4.03 17.28
N ALA A 91 8.94 4.20 16.51
CA ALA A 91 8.86 4.30 15.06
C ALA A 91 8.28 3.02 14.42
N ALA A 92 8.67 1.84 14.90
CA ALA A 92 8.13 0.57 14.42
C ALA A 92 6.64 0.34 14.73
N LEU A 93 6.02 1.17 15.57
CA LEU A 93 4.59 1.15 15.88
C LEU A 93 3.77 2.16 15.07
N ILE A 94 4.41 2.99 14.24
CA ILE A 94 3.71 3.95 13.38
C ILE A 94 2.71 3.21 12.48
N HIS A 95 1.50 3.73 12.39
CA HIS A 95 0.41 3.26 11.54
C HIS A 95 -0.67 4.33 11.38
N GLY A 96 -1.63 4.10 10.49
CA GLY A 96 -2.79 4.96 10.30
C GLY A 96 -2.49 6.26 9.53
N PRO A 97 -3.43 7.21 9.56
CA PRO A 97 -3.32 8.48 8.86
C PRO A 97 -2.47 9.50 9.60
N GLY A 98 -1.98 10.51 8.88
CA GLY A 98 -1.28 11.66 9.48
C GLY A 98 -2.20 12.57 10.31
N SER A 99 -3.48 12.61 9.95
CA SER A 99 -4.52 13.37 10.67
C SER A 99 -5.88 12.70 10.54
N GLU A 100 -6.86 13.12 11.34
CA GLU A 100 -8.19 12.55 11.34
C GLU A 100 -8.86 12.64 9.95
N ILE A 101 -9.50 11.54 9.52
CA ILE A 101 -10.27 11.45 8.28
C ILE A 101 -11.74 11.24 8.66
N THR A 102 -12.53 12.30 8.57
CA THR A 102 -13.95 12.31 8.90
C THR A 102 -14.86 12.34 7.69
N SER A 103 -14.30 12.69 6.54
CA SER A 103 -15.02 12.84 5.28
C SER A 103 -14.11 12.53 4.08
N ARG A 104 -14.70 12.42 2.89
CA ARG A 104 -13.92 12.24 1.66
C ARG A 104 -12.97 13.40 1.36
N GLN A 105 -13.32 14.62 1.79
CA GLN A 105 -12.47 15.79 1.61
C GLN A 105 -11.18 15.71 2.41
N ASP A 106 -11.17 14.87 3.46
CA ASP A 106 -10.02 14.70 4.34
C ASP A 106 -9.12 13.54 3.90
N ILE A 107 -9.39 12.90 2.76
CA ILE A 107 -8.67 11.69 2.35
C ILE A 107 -7.16 11.92 2.17
N SER A 108 -6.76 13.13 1.81
CA SER A 108 -5.35 13.53 1.75
C SER A 108 -4.64 13.49 3.11
N ASN A 109 -5.40 13.45 4.23
CA ASN A 109 -4.87 13.23 5.57
C ASN A 109 -4.34 11.79 5.76
N SER A 110 -4.56 10.89 4.79
CA SER A 110 -3.89 9.58 4.77
C SER A 110 -2.38 9.70 4.74
N ALA A 111 -1.85 10.79 4.18
CA ALA A 111 -0.43 11.11 4.18
C ALA A 111 0.05 11.45 5.61
N ARG A 112 0.95 10.65 6.16
CA ARG A 112 1.56 10.87 7.49
C ARG A 112 2.53 12.02 7.50
N ARG A 113 3.39 12.09 6.48
CA ARG A 113 4.47 13.09 6.37
C ARG A 113 5.33 13.18 7.63
N ASP A 114 5.45 12.06 8.34
CA ASP A 114 6.31 11.98 9.52
C ASP A 114 7.75 11.74 9.08
N PRO A 115 8.70 12.59 9.47
CA PRO A 115 10.12 12.38 9.15
C PRO A 115 10.71 11.17 9.88
N ASN A 116 10.07 10.66 10.94
CA ASN A 116 10.50 9.49 11.69
C ASN A 116 9.82 8.19 11.25
N ASP A 117 9.01 8.23 10.19
CA ASP A 117 8.31 7.05 9.69
C ASP A 117 9.27 6.08 8.95
N PRO A 118 9.63 4.92 9.54
CA PRO A 118 10.53 3.96 8.93
C PRO A 118 9.88 3.20 7.76
N PHE A 119 8.57 3.33 7.61
CA PHE A 119 7.76 2.70 6.56
C PHE A 119 7.57 3.62 5.35
N ALA A 120 8.36 4.69 5.26
CA ALA A 120 8.21 5.66 4.21
C ALA A 120 9.51 5.91 3.46
N VAL A 121 9.41 6.15 2.16
CA VAL A 121 10.53 6.46 1.28
C VAL A 121 10.21 7.69 0.42
N GLY A 122 11.19 8.52 0.16
CA GLY A 122 11.06 9.79 -0.56
C GLY A 122 10.99 11.01 0.35
N ALA A 123 11.00 12.19 -0.24
CA ALA A 123 11.03 13.45 0.50
C ALA A 123 9.76 13.66 1.34
N VAL A 124 9.90 14.09 2.59
CA VAL A 124 8.79 14.38 3.51
C VAL A 124 7.88 15.48 2.93
N ASP A 125 8.49 16.47 2.26
CA ASP A 125 7.82 17.59 1.60
C ASP A 125 7.49 17.34 0.12
N ALA A 126 7.51 16.07 -0.34
CA ALA A 126 7.12 15.71 -1.70
C ALA A 126 5.70 16.21 -2.04
N PRO A 127 5.46 16.77 -3.24
CA PRO A 127 4.15 17.29 -3.63
C PRO A 127 3.06 16.23 -3.72
N VAL A 128 3.44 14.96 -3.96
CA VAL A 128 2.51 13.83 -4.01
C VAL A 128 2.91 12.79 -2.97
N VAL A 129 1.92 12.28 -2.23
CA VAL A 129 2.11 11.13 -1.32
C VAL A 129 1.26 9.98 -1.80
N ILE A 130 1.84 8.81 -1.80
CA ILE A 130 1.16 7.53 -2.03
C ILE A 130 1.08 6.81 -0.68
N ALA A 131 -0.10 6.74 -0.08
CA ALA A 131 -0.36 5.81 1.00
C ALA A 131 -0.64 4.44 0.39
N GLU A 132 0.28 3.50 0.54
CA GLU A 132 0.21 2.16 0.00
C GLU A 132 -0.31 1.20 1.07
N PHE A 133 -1.38 0.45 0.76
CA PHE A 133 -1.97 -0.58 1.62
C PHE A 133 -1.66 -1.94 1.02
N THR A 134 -0.86 -2.72 1.74
CA THR A 134 -0.24 -3.89 1.15
C THR A 134 -0.12 -5.04 2.14
N ASP A 135 -0.02 -6.25 1.61
CA ASP A 135 0.10 -7.50 2.36
C ASP A 135 1.33 -8.25 1.85
N TRP A 136 2.22 -8.61 2.76
CA TRP A 136 3.47 -9.29 2.45
C TRP A 136 3.28 -10.62 1.71
N ASP A 137 2.20 -11.35 2.04
CA ASP A 137 1.91 -12.67 1.44
C ASP A 137 1.03 -12.60 0.19
N CYS A 138 0.66 -11.39 -0.28
CA CYS A 138 -0.20 -11.21 -1.44
C CYS A 138 0.57 -11.29 -2.77
N PRO A 139 0.21 -12.20 -3.69
CA PRO A 139 0.86 -12.32 -4.99
C PRO A 139 0.82 -11.03 -5.82
N PHE A 140 -0.24 -10.24 -5.70
CA PHE A 140 -0.37 -8.98 -6.43
C PHE A 140 0.49 -7.86 -5.81
N CYS A 141 0.71 -7.87 -4.50
CA CYS A 141 1.66 -6.98 -3.84
C CYS A 141 3.09 -7.31 -4.27
N ILE A 142 3.43 -8.59 -4.33
CA ILE A 142 4.73 -9.07 -4.85
C ILE A 142 4.93 -8.60 -6.30
N ARG A 143 3.90 -8.73 -7.14
CA ARG A 143 3.97 -8.27 -8.53
C ARG A 143 4.19 -6.76 -8.60
N HIS A 144 3.45 -5.96 -7.82
CA HIS A 144 3.63 -4.51 -7.75
C HIS A 144 5.05 -4.13 -7.36
N ALA A 145 5.56 -4.71 -6.27
CA ALA A 145 6.91 -4.45 -5.77
C ALA A 145 8.01 -4.81 -6.77
N HIS A 146 7.76 -5.78 -7.65
CA HIS A 146 8.75 -6.23 -8.63
C HIS A 146 8.63 -5.51 -9.99
N GLU A 147 7.41 -5.24 -10.46
CA GLU A 147 7.17 -4.72 -11.82
C GLU A 147 6.96 -3.22 -11.88
N THR A 148 6.27 -2.63 -10.87
CA THR A 148 5.81 -1.23 -10.93
C THR A 148 6.61 -0.32 -9.99
N GLU A 149 6.85 -0.74 -8.76
CA GLU A 149 7.53 0.08 -7.75
C GLU A 149 8.93 0.56 -8.19
N PRO A 150 9.79 -0.26 -8.84
CA PRO A 150 11.10 0.22 -9.29
C PRO A 150 11.03 1.39 -10.27
N GLU A 151 10.00 1.44 -11.12
CA GLU A 151 9.81 2.57 -12.03
C GLU A 151 9.29 3.80 -11.27
N LEU A 152 8.39 3.62 -10.27
CA LEU A 152 7.96 4.70 -9.37
C LEU A 152 9.13 5.31 -8.63
N MET A 153 10.01 4.46 -8.09
CA MET A 153 11.23 4.91 -7.40
C MET A 153 12.09 5.76 -8.31
N ALA A 154 12.49 5.25 -9.45
CA ALA A 154 13.42 5.93 -10.38
C ALA A 154 12.83 7.19 -11.03
N GLU A 155 11.53 7.20 -11.31
CA GLU A 155 10.90 8.31 -12.04
C GLU A 155 10.44 9.45 -11.14
N TYR A 156 10.02 9.15 -9.90
CA TYR A 156 9.35 10.12 -9.04
C TYR A 156 9.94 10.22 -7.64
N VAL A 157 10.18 9.09 -6.95
CA VAL A 157 10.59 9.10 -5.55
C VAL A 157 12.01 9.63 -5.39
N ASP A 158 12.96 9.09 -6.15
CA ASP A 158 14.37 9.52 -6.12
C ASP A 158 14.56 10.98 -6.53
N LYS A 159 13.57 11.52 -7.25
CA LYS A 159 13.57 12.91 -7.71
C LYS A 159 12.79 13.85 -6.78
N GLY A 160 12.22 13.34 -5.67
CA GLY A 160 11.48 14.10 -4.69
C GLY A 160 10.04 14.47 -5.09
N PHE A 161 9.50 13.97 -6.19
CA PHE A 161 8.13 14.27 -6.60
C PHE A 161 7.08 13.44 -5.87
N VAL A 162 7.46 12.26 -5.40
CA VAL A 162 6.58 11.32 -4.69
C VAL A 162 7.25 10.85 -3.41
N ARG A 163 6.44 10.72 -2.36
CA ARG A 163 6.73 9.95 -1.16
C ARG A 163 5.79 8.75 -1.13
N ILE A 164 6.30 7.56 -0.84
CA ILE A 164 5.50 6.36 -0.62
C ILE A 164 5.50 6.07 0.88
N GLU A 165 4.33 5.80 1.45
CA GLU A 165 4.11 5.48 2.86
C GLU A 165 3.38 4.15 2.98
N TRP A 166 4.10 3.12 3.37
CA TRP A 166 3.58 1.77 3.58
C TRP A 166 2.58 1.70 4.74
N ASN A 167 1.49 0.97 4.54
CA ASN A 167 0.52 0.61 5.54
C ASN A 167 0.27 -0.90 5.48
N ASP A 168 0.51 -1.59 6.59
CA ASP A 168 0.24 -3.02 6.68
C ASP A 168 -1.26 -3.31 6.54
N MET A 169 -1.59 -4.28 5.71
CA MET A 169 -2.94 -4.80 5.55
C MET A 169 -2.91 -6.32 5.42
N PRO A 170 -2.55 -7.06 6.50
CA PRO A 170 -2.35 -8.50 6.47
C PRO A 170 -3.68 -9.25 6.42
N ILE A 171 -4.26 -9.41 5.22
CA ILE A 171 -5.57 -10.03 5.01
C ILE A 171 -5.51 -11.50 4.56
N ASN A 172 -4.32 -12.00 4.24
CA ASN A 172 -4.14 -13.36 3.75
C ASN A 172 -3.82 -14.39 4.86
N GLY A 173 -4.26 -14.11 6.09
CA GLY A 173 -4.18 -15.06 7.20
C GLY A 173 -2.88 -15.01 8.00
N ASP A 174 -2.59 -16.10 8.72
CA ASP A 174 -1.52 -16.13 9.72
C ASP A 174 -0.12 -15.88 9.13
N ALA A 175 0.14 -16.33 7.92
CA ALA A 175 1.42 -16.10 7.24
C ALA A 175 1.63 -14.62 6.95
N ALA A 176 0.60 -13.91 6.49
CA ALA A 176 0.65 -12.48 6.25
C ALA A 176 0.89 -11.68 7.55
N HIS A 177 0.21 -12.05 8.64
CA HIS A 177 0.45 -11.43 9.95
C HIS A 177 1.87 -11.67 10.45
N ALA A 178 2.40 -12.90 10.31
CA ALA A 178 3.76 -13.22 10.71
C ALA A 178 4.79 -12.41 9.88
N ALA A 179 4.57 -12.26 8.58
CA ALA A 179 5.43 -11.46 7.71
C ALA A 179 5.38 -9.97 8.07
N ALA A 180 4.21 -9.43 8.40
CA ALA A 180 4.07 -8.04 8.84
C ALA A 180 4.79 -7.78 10.17
N ARG A 181 4.72 -8.70 11.16
CA ARG A 181 5.52 -8.62 12.39
C ARG A 181 7.02 -8.59 12.09
N ALA A 182 7.48 -9.43 11.17
CA ALA A 182 8.88 -9.47 10.77
C ALA A 182 9.33 -8.16 10.09
N GLY A 183 8.51 -7.57 9.21
CA GLY A 183 8.75 -6.26 8.65
C GLY A 183 8.92 -5.16 9.70
N ARG A 184 8.04 -5.14 10.73
CA ARG A 184 8.13 -4.21 11.86
C ARG A 184 9.36 -4.45 12.74
N ALA A 185 9.75 -5.70 12.95
CA ALA A 185 10.97 -6.04 13.68
C ALA A 185 12.25 -5.56 12.94
N ALA A 186 12.25 -5.57 11.61
CA ALA A 186 13.30 -4.97 10.81
C ALA A 186 13.28 -3.44 10.88
N ALA A 187 12.07 -2.83 10.85
CA ALA A 187 11.89 -1.38 10.98
C ALA A 187 12.42 -0.84 12.31
N GLU A 188 12.18 -1.54 13.43
CA GLU A 188 12.71 -1.17 14.74
C GLU A 188 14.22 -1.08 14.78
N GLN A 189 14.89 -1.79 13.88
CA GLN A 189 16.34 -1.79 13.74
C GLN A 189 16.85 -0.96 12.54
N GLY A 190 15.96 -0.12 11.95
CA GLY A 190 16.30 0.78 10.84
C GLY A 190 16.56 0.06 9.52
N LYS A 191 15.95 -1.12 9.32
CA LYS A 191 16.21 -1.98 8.17
C LYS A 191 14.95 -2.38 7.38
N PHE A 192 13.90 -1.53 7.45
CA PHE A 192 12.63 -1.86 6.79
C PHE A 192 12.77 -2.00 5.27
N GLU A 193 13.33 -1.00 4.59
CA GLU A 193 13.45 -1.00 3.13
C GLU A 193 14.39 -2.10 2.62
N ASP A 194 15.53 -2.31 3.29
CA ASP A 194 16.46 -3.39 2.95
C ASP A 194 15.77 -4.77 3.13
N TYR A 195 15.00 -4.91 4.21
CA TYR A 195 14.24 -6.13 4.51
C TYR A 195 13.13 -6.37 3.49
N LYS A 196 12.33 -5.32 3.20
CA LYS A 196 11.26 -5.35 2.20
C LYS A 196 11.81 -5.81 0.85
N LYS A 197 12.92 -5.24 0.44
CA LYS A 197 13.61 -5.62 -0.80
C LYS A 197 14.01 -7.09 -0.80
N ALA A 198 14.68 -7.57 0.25
CA ALA A 198 15.10 -8.97 0.35
C ALA A 198 13.92 -9.95 0.30
N TYR A 199 12.81 -9.60 0.99
CA TYR A 199 11.58 -10.41 0.99
C TYR A 199 10.96 -10.49 -0.41
N PHE A 200 10.71 -9.37 -1.06
CA PHE A 200 10.00 -9.34 -2.34
C PHE A 200 10.86 -9.83 -3.50
N GLU A 201 12.17 -9.68 -3.47
CA GLU A 201 13.07 -10.29 -4.46
C GLU A 201 12.99 -11.82 -4.44
N GLU A 202 12.98 -12.44 -3.25
CA GLU A 202 12.81 -13.90 -3.13
C GLU A 202 11.37 -14.31 -3.52
N ALA A 203 10.36 -13.56 -3.07
CA ALA A 203 8.97 -13.84 -3.33
C ALA A 203 8.58 -13.74 -4.81
N ALA A 204 9.27 -12.94 -5.61
CA ALA A 204 9.03 -12.80 -7.06
C ALA A 204 9.14 -14.13 -7.83
N GLY A 205 9.93 -15.08 -7.31
CA GLY A 205 10.05 -16.43 -7.88
C GLY A 205 8.93 -17.41 -7.49
N THR A 206 8.03 -17.00 -6.59
CA THR A 206 7.00 -17.86 -6.01
C THR A 206 5.67 -17.71 -6.73
N GLN A 207 5.00 -18.83 -7.03
CA GLN A 207 3.64 -18.82 -7.55
C GLN A 207 2.63 -18.84 -6.39
N GLY A 208 1.70 -17.89 -6.39
CA GLY A 208 0.69 -17.77 -5.33
C GLY A 208 1.24 -17.13 -4.05
N HIS A 209 0.67 -17.50 -2.91
CA HIS A 209 1.09 -17.02 -1.60
C HIS A 209 2.40 -17.68 -1.17
N PRO A 210 3.46 -16.92 -0.85
CA PRO A 210 4.73 -17.50 -0.40
C PRO A 210 4.63 -18.37 0.85
N GLY A 211 3.82 -17.94 1.83
CA GLY A 211 3.63 -18.68 3.07
C GLY A 211 4.92 -18.84 3.89
N TYR A 212 5.82 -17.85 3.82
CA TYR A 212 7.10 -17.88 4.52
C TYR A 212 6.94 -17.96 6.04
N GLY A 213 7.91 -18.57 6.70
CA GLY A 213 7.99 -18.70 8.14
C GLY A 213 9.21 -18.01 8.74
N ILE A 214 9.37 -18.13 10.06
CA ILE A 214 10.41 -17.40 10.80
C ILE A 214 11.84 -17.66 10.30
N GLU A 215 12.15 -18.85 9.81
CA GLU A 215 13.48 -19.15 9.29
C GLU A 215 13.77 -18.43 7.97
N ASP A 216 12.73 -18.22 7.15
CA ASP A 216 12.82 -17.41 5.94
C ASP A 216 12.99 -15.93 6.31
N PHE A 217 12.19 -15.44 7.27
CA PHE A 217 12.28 -14.06 7.75
C PHE A 217 13.66 -13.73 8.33
N VAL A 218 14.27 -14.66 9.07
CA VAL A 218 15.63 -14.50 9.58
C VAL A 218 16.63 -14.41 8.43
N ARG A 219 16.50 -15.26 7.42
CA ARG A 219 17.38 -15.21 6.23
C ARG A 219 17.27 -13.86 5.51
N PHE A 220 16.04 -13.32 5.38
CA PHE A 220 15.85 -11.99 4.79
C PHE A 220 16.43 -10.88 5.67
N ALA A 221 16.30 -10.99 7.00
CA ALA A 221 16.88 -10.04 7.94
C ALA A 221 18.41 -10.03 7.90
N GLU A 222 19.04 -11.21 7.79
CA GLU A 222 20.47 -11.35 7.61
C GLU A 222 20.92 -10.69 6.29
N ALA A 223 20.20 -10.95 5.19
CA ALA A 223 20.48 -10.35 3.88
C ALA A 223 20.31 -8.83 3.89
N ALA A 224 19.33 -8.31 4.64
CA ALA A 224 19.09 -6.89 4.84
C ALA A 224 20.10 -6.20 5.79
N GLY A 225 20.93 -6.98 6.47
CA GLY A 225 21.89 -6.46 7.44
C GLY A 225 21.25 -5.94 8.72
N VAL A 226 20.17 -6.61 9.19
CA VAL A 226 19.58 -6.33 10.51
C VAL A 226 20.63 -6.57 11.59
N PRO A 227 20.90 -5.57 12.47
CA PRO A 227 22.06 -5.64 13.38
C PRO A 227 21.97 -6.74 14.44
N ASP A 228 20.79 -6.98 15.01
CA ASP A 228 20.55 -7.95 16.06
C ASP A 228 19.48 -8.98 15.64
N ILE A 229 19.95 -10.10 15.10
CA ILE A 229 19.10 -11.18 14.57
C ILE A 229 18.33 -11.90 15.69
N GLU A 230 18.93 -12.05 16.88
CA GLU A 230 18.23 -12.68 18.01
C GLU A 230 17.06 -11.81 18.49
N LYS A 231 17.27 -10.49 18.59
CA LYS A 231 16.20 -9.53 18.87
C LYS A 231 15.14 -9.56 17.77
N PHE A 232 15.54 -9.53 16.51
CA PHE A 232 14.62 -9.62 15.37
C PHE A 232 13.73 -10.85 15.47
N ARG A 233 14.32 -12.04 15.69
CA ARG A 233 13.60 -13.30 15.83
C ARG A 233 12.60 -13.25 17.01
N ALA A 234 13.04 -12.74 18.15
CA ALA A 234 12.20 -12.63 19.34
C ALA A 234 11.01 -11.71 19.09
N ASP A 235 11.24 -10.53 18.50
CA ASP A 235 10.21 -9.54 18.23
C ASP A 235 9.24 -10.03 17.12
N ALA A 236 9.74 -10.60 16.03
CA ALA A 236 8.93 -11.12 14.92
C ALA A 236 8.02 -12.29 15.32
N THR A 237 8.35 -13.03 16.41
CA THR A 237 7.55 -14.14 16.91
C THR A 237 6.68 -13.80 18.13
N SER A 238 6.76 -12.56 18.60
CA SER A 238 5.95 -12.06 19.71
C SER A 238 4.65 -11.41 19.23
N ASP A 239 3.81 -10.99 20.17
CA ASP A 239 2.61 -10.18 19.94
C ASP A 239 2.86 -8.66 20.02
N LYS A 240 4.13 -8.27 20.09
CA LYS A 240 4.58 -6.88 20.26
C LYS A 240 3.93 -5.89 19.29
N TYR A 241 3.78 -6.30 18.05
CA TYR A 241 3.25 -5.44 16.97
C TYR A 241 1.77 -5.67 16.67
N ASP A 242 1.11 -6.67 17.29
CA ASP A 242 -0.24 -7.07 16.92
C ASP A 242 -1.25 -5.93 17.01
N LYS A 243 -1.17 -5.15 18.09
CA LYS A 243 -2.07 -3.99 18.23
C LYS A 243 -1.91 -2.98 17.09
N ALA A 244 -0.68 -2.67 16.68
CA ALA A 244 -0.44 -1.73 15.59
C ALA A 244 -0.89 -2.30 14.24
N LEU A 245 -0.76 -3.62 14.03
CA LEU A 245 -1.23 -4.30 12.83
C LEU A 245 -2.76 -4.36 12.75
N ASP A 246 -3.44 -4.63 13.88
CA ASP A 246 -4.90 -4.60 13.96
C ASP A 246 -5.45 -3.20 13.69
N GLU A 247 -4.84 -2.17 14.29
CA GLU A 247 -5.23 -0.77 14.08
C GLU A 247 -4.95 -0.30 12.64
N ALA A 248 -3.86 -0.74 12.02
CA ALA A 248 -3.57 -0.49 10.61
C ALA A 248 -4.60 -1.15 9.67
N LEU A 249 -5.00 -2.37 9.98
CA LEU A 249 -6.04 -3.08 9.24
C LEU A 249 -7.41 -2.42 9.41
N ASP A 250 -7.78 -2.03 10.63
CA ASP A 250 -9.03 -1.31 10.91
C ASP A 250 -9.06 0.05 10.16
N TYR A 251 -7.94 0.74 10.11
CA TYR A 251 -7.79 1.98 9.35
C TYR A 251 -8.03 1.76 7.86
N ALA A 252 -7.36 0.79 7.23
CA ALA A 252 -7.56 0.47 5.82
C ALA A 252 -9.02 0.12 5.51
N GLN A 253 -9.65 -0.71 6.35
CA GLN A 253 -11.05 -1.10 6.21
C GLN A 253 -12.00 0.09 6.42
N GLY A 254 -11.69 0.99 7.34
CA GLY A 254 -12.41 2.24 7.57
C GLY A 254 -12.45 3.16 6.36
N LEU A 255 -11.41 3.13 5.53
CA LEU A 255 -11.34 3.83 4.24
C LEU A 255 -12.08 3.10 3.11
N GLY A 256 -12.59 1.90 3.35
CA GLY A 256 -13.26 1.07 2.34
C GLY A 256 -12.29 0.30 1.45
N ILE A 257 -11.02 0.21 1.81
CA ILE A 257 -10.03 -0.63 1.12
C ILE A 257 -10.29 -2.07 1.53
N THR A 258 -10.65 -2.92 0.58
CA THR A 258 -11.08 -4.30 0.83
C THR A 258 -10.12 -5.36 0.30
N GLY A 259 -9.06 -4.94 -0.38
CA GLY A 259 -8.08 -5.85 -0.96
C GLY A 259 -6.74 -5.17 -1.20
N THR A 260 -5.71 -5.97 -1.48
CA THR A 260 -4.32 -5.53 -1.64
C THR A 260 -3.74 -5.90 -3.01
N PRO A 261 -2.82 -5.07 -3.54
CA PRO A 261 -2.47 -3.75 -3.03
C PRO A 261 -3.56 -2.70 -3.30
N GLY A 262 -3.66 -1.70 -2.44
CA GLY A 262 -4.49 -0.53 -2.63
C GLY A 262 -3.67 0.74 -2.38
N PHE A 263 -3.97 1.83 -3.08
CA PHE A 263 -3.17 3.05 -2.99
C PHE A 263 -4.08 4.28 -2.92
N ILE A 264 -3.72 5.23 -2.07
CA ILE A 264 -4.27 6.59 -2.09
C ILE A 264 -3.15 7.51 -2.53
N VAL A 265 -3.32 8.14 -3.70
CA VAL A 265 -2.37 9.08 -4.29
C VAL A 265 -2.92 10.49 -4.06
N ASN A 266 -2.51 11.16 -2.99
CA ASN A 266 -3.13 12.36 -2.43
C ASN A 266 -4.64 12.14 -2.15
N ASP A 267 -5.53 12.48 -3.11
CA ASP A 267 -6.99 12.32 -2.98
C ASP A 267 -7.59 11.31 -3.98
N GLU A 268 -6.75 10.64 -4.78
CA GLU A 268 -7.18 9.67 -5.78
C GLU A 268 -6.88 8.22 -5.34
N PHE A 269 -7.80 7.30 -5.59
CA PHE A 269 -7.63 5.89 -5.26
C PHE A 269 -7.21 5.06 -6.48
N ILE A 270 -6.22 4.18 -6.29
CA ILE A 270 -5.82 3.14 -7.24
C ILE A 270 -5.98 1.78 -6.56
N GLY A 271 -6.67 0.84 -7.18
CA GLY A 271 -6.87 -0.52 -6.66
C GLY A 271 -6.16 -1.56 -7.51
N GLY A 272 -5.41 -2.45 -6.85
CA GLY A 272 -4.71 -3.56 -7.48
C GLY A 272 -3.33 -3.22 -8.05
N ALA A 273 -2.59 -4.25 -8.46
CA ALA A 273 -1.26 -4.12 -9.06
C ALA A 273 -1.37 -3.68 -10.52
N LEU A 274 -1.67 -2.41 -10.73
CA LEU A 274 -1.79 -1.83 -12.06
C LEU A 274 -0.42 -1.55 -12.70
N PRO A 275 -0.35 -1.47 -14.03
CA PRO A 275 0.84 -1.04 -14.75
C PRO A 275 1.28 0.39 -14.37
N ILE A 276 2.55 0.69 -14.52
CA ILE A 276 3.14 2.00 -14.21
C ILE A 276 2.45 3.16 -14.94
N GLU A 277 1.90 2.93 -16.13
CA GLU A 277 1.19 3.93 -16.92
C GLU A 277 -0.03 4.52 -16.19
N ASP A 278 -0.73 3.71 -15.41
CA ASP A 278 -1.88 4.18 -14.61
C ASP A 278 -1.40 5.04 -13.45
N PHE A 279 -0.32 4.67 -12.77
CA PHE A 279 0.31 5.50 -11.74
C PHE A 279 0.83 6.83 -12.33
N ARG A 280 1.53 6.79 -13.46
CA ARG A 280 2.01 8.01 -14.16
C ARG A 280 0.86 8.99 -14.44
N LYS A 281 -0.28 8.48 -14.89
CA LYS A 281 -1.46 9.31 -15.18
C LYS A 281 -1.97 10.01 -13.92
N VAL A 282 -2.11 9.29 -12.81
CA VAL A 282 -2.63 9.85 -11.56
C VAL A 282 -1.61 10.80 -10.96
N ILE A 283 -0.35 10.38 -10.78
CA ILE A 283 0.72 11.19 -10.20
C ILE A 283 0.89 12.52 -10.98
N ASN A 284 0.97 12.44 -12.30
CA ASN A 284 1.12 13.65 -13.11
C ASN A 284 -0.13 14.54 -13.08
N GLY A 285 -1.32 13.95 -12.87
CA GLY A 285 -2.55 14.69 -12.60
C GLY A 285 -2.45 15.48 -11.29
N GLU A 286 -1.99 14.84 -10.22
CA GLU A 286 -1.78 15.48 -8.92
C GLU A 286 -0.71 16.59 -9.01
N LEU A 287 0.43 16.32 -9.66
CA LEU A 287 1.47 17.32 -9.86
C LEU A 287 0.96 18.53 -10.65
N LYS A 288 0.03 18.36 -11.59
CA LYS A 288 -0.59 19.49 -12.30
C LYS A 288 -1.45 20.36 -11.38
N LYS A 289 -2.16 19.75 -10.40
CA LYS A 289 -2.95 20.51 -9.41
C LYS A 289 -2.03 21.44 -8.59
N THR A 290 -0.83 20.98 -8.21
CA THR A 290 0.11 21.78 -7.41
C THR A 290 0.70 22.97 -8.18
N VAL A 291 0.76 22.91 -9.51
CA VAL A 291 1.26 24.01 -10.34
C VAL A 291 0.18 25.06 -10.62
N GLN A 292 -1.10 24.70 -10.44
CA GLN A 292 -2.24 25.58 -10.73
C GLN A 292 -2.78 26.29 -9.49
N SER A 293 -2.37 25.84 -8.29
CA SER A 293 -2.69 26.46 -6.99
C SER A 293 -1.74 27.60 -6.67
#